data_34323a263246a21f9052665499a41a46
#
_entry.id   34323a263246a21f9052665499a41a46
#
_cell.length_a   1.000
_cell.length_b   1.000
_cell.length_c   1.000
_cell.angle_alpha   90.00
_cell.angle_beta   90.00
_cell.angle_gamma   90.00
#
_symmetry.space_group_name_H-M   'P 1'
#
loop_
_entity.id
_entity.type
_entity.pdbx_description
1 polymer ?
#
loop_
_entity_poly.entity_id
_entity_poly.type
_entity_poly.pdbx_seq_one_letter_code
_entity_poly.pdbx_strand_id
1 'polypeptide(L)'
;ADLLIVGGGFTGLWAAIEAKEHNPNLDVVLVEGNAVARGAWGQNGGFVSASLTHGFSNGLDRWPNDIAKLTQLGQQNLNEMEQFVIDRKIDCDWMRVGEMDVATEEYQVTELQEFVEVAKPYGEELVWLDQAETRRRLNSPTYLGALFDPDSVAICDPARLAWGLRDVALSLGVRIYEHSKVVDLDERGDRVTAKTEFGSVTAPKVLLATNAFPPLLRRLKYLIVPVYDSVLVTEPLSEQQRRDIGWAGNEGVGDTGNQFHYYRPTADGRILWGGYDATYHFRSGFGVQHEHSTKSWPKLATHFFSTFPQLEGLRFEYGWSGAIDTCTRFSAFWGTAMDDKVVYVAGYTGLGVGASRFGAQVSIDKLLDRDTDRRKLEMVNTLPIPFPPEPFKSAGINFTRWSLDKADRNQGKRNIWLRTLDRFGMGFDS
;
A
#
# COMPACT_ATOMS: atom_id res chain seq x y z
N ALA A 1 -18.74 19.47 -14.37
CA ALA A 1 -18.72 18.02 -14.25
C ALA A 1 -19.84 17.55 -13.31
N ASP A 2 -20.24 16.27 -13.42
CA ASP A 2 -21.11 15.61 -12.44
C ASP A 2 -20.31 15.05 -11.27
N LEU A 3 -19.13 14.53 -11.56
CA LEU A 3 -18.17 14.01 -10.60
C LEU A 3 -16.78 14.58 -10.88
N LEU A 4 -16.17 15.15 -9.86
CA LEU A 4 -14.75 15.54 -9.86
C LEU A 4 -13.93 14.58 -8.99
N ILE A 5 -12.83 14.09 -9.52
CA ILE A 5 -11.86 13.27 -8.80
C ILE A 5 -10.54 14.05 -8.72
N VAL A 6 -10.03 14.26 -7.52
CA VAL A 6 -8.76 14.94 -7.26
C VAL A 6 -7.71 13.90 -6.86
N GLY A 7 -6.74 13.68 -7.74
CA GLY A 7 -5.66 12.70 -7.62
C GLY A 7 -5.81 11.57 -8.64
N GLY A 8 -4.81 11.42 -9.52
CA GLY A 8 -4.71 10.42 -10.60
C GLY A 8 -3.96 9.16 -10.19
N GLY A 9 -3.94 8.84 -8.89
CA GLY A 9 -3.40 7.59 -8.36
C GLY A 9 -4.36 6.41 -8.57
N PHE A 10 -3.99 5.22 -8.10
CA PHE A 10 -4.83 4.02 -8.26
C PHE A 10 -6.27 4.24 -7.80
N THR A 11 -6.48 4.81 -6.61
CA THR A 11 -7.84 5.08 -6.11
C THR A 11 -8.63 5.99 -7.03
N GLY A 12 -8.04 7.08 -7.52
CA GLY A 12 -8.72 8.01 -8.41
C GLY A 12 -9.06 7.39 -9.77
N LEU A 13 -8.12 6.63 -10.34
CA LEU A 13 -8.33 5.94 -11.62
C LEU A 13 -9.41 4.84 -11.50
N TRP A 14 -9.34 4.00 -10.46
CA TRP A 14 -10.37 3.00 -10.19
C TRP A 14 -11.74 3.65 -9.94
N ALA A 15 -11.80 4.76 -9.19
CA ALA A 15 -13.05 5.47 -8.95
C ALA A 15 -13.65 6.06 -10.24
N ALA A 16 -12.81 6.58 -11.12
CA ALA A 16 -13.26 7.09 -12.42
C ALA A 16 -13.83 5.97 -13.30
N ILE A 17 -13.17 4.81 -13.33
CA ILE A 17 -13.62 3.63 -14.05
C ILE A 17 -14.94 3.12 -13.46
N GLU A 18 -15.00 2.88 -12.13
CA GLU A 18 -16.21 2.42 -11.43
C GLU A 18 -17.40 3.33 -11.68
N ALA A 19 -17.21 4.65 -11.63
CA ALA A 19 -18.25 5.63 -11.89
C ALA A 19 -18.81 5.53 -13.32
N LYS A 20 -17.90 5.36 -14.30
CA LYS A 20 -18.27 5.26 -15.73
C LYS A 20 -18.89 3.90 -16.08
N GLU A 21 -18.42 2.81 -15.48
CA GLU A 21 -19.02 1.49 -15.68
C GLU A 21 -20.44 1.43 -15.08
N HIS A 22 -20.64 2.11 -13.94
CA HIS A 22 -21.98 2.23 -13.34
C HIS A 22 -22.92 3.13 -14.15
N ASN A 23 -22.44 4.28 -14.62
CA ASN A 23 -23.22 5.21 -15.44
C ASN A 23 -22.35 5.80 -16.56
N PRO A 24 -22.40 5.23 -17.78
CA PRO A 24 -21.61 5.69 -18.92
C PRO A 24 -21.87 7.16 -19.31
N ASN A 25 -23.02 7.72 -18.96
CA ASN A 25 -23.39 9.11 -19.28
C ASN A 25 -22.87 10.12 -18.25
N LEU A 26 -22.31 9.68 -17.12
CA LEU A 26 -21.81 10.58 -16.09
C LEU A 26 -20.61 11.40 -16.62
N ASP A 27 -20.66 12.72 -16.47
CA ASP A 27 -19.53 13.59 -16.82
C ASP A 27 -18.48 13.57 -15.70
N VAL A 28 -17.44 12.74 -15.88
CA VAL A 28 -16.36 12.54 -14.93
C VAL A 28 -15.11 13.31 -15.34
N VAL A 29 -14.63 14.16 -14.45
CA VAL A 29 -13.34 14.86 -14.58
C VAL A 29 -12.39 14.37 -13.49
N LEU A 30 -11.18 13.99 -13.90
CA LEU A 30 -10.08 13.67 -12.98
C LEU A 30 -8.97 14.70 -13.16
N VAL A 31 -8.48 15.27 -12.06
CA VAL A 31 -7.36 16.21 -12.06
C VAL A 31 -6.19 15.64 -11.26
N GLU A 32 -5.01 15.66 -11.86
CA GLU A 32 -3.76 15.16 -11.29
C GLU A 32 -2.72 16.29 -11.23
N GLY A 33 -2.03 16.41 -10.10
CA GLY A 33 -1.04 17.48 -9.90
C GLY A 33 0.25 17.31 -10.68
N ASN A 34 0.60 16.07 -11.01
CA ASN A 34 1.75 15.70 -11.84
C ASN A 34 1.27 14.90 -13.06
N ALA A 35 2.13 14.06 -13.62
CA ALA A 35 1.72 13.03 -14.57
C ALA A 35 1.29 11.76 -13.82
N VAL A 36 0.39 10.97 -14.40
CA VAL A 36 0.01 9.64 -13.89
C VAL A 36 1.25 8.76 -13.77
N ALA A 37 1.32 7.95 -12.74
CA ALA A 37 2.45 7.13 -12.28
C ALA A 37 3.65 7.91 -11.70
N ARG A 38 3.53 9.19 -11.44
CA ARG A 38 4.53 10.02 -10.74
C ARG A 38 4.18 10.18 -9.26
N GLY A 39 4.41 9.14 -8.46
CA GLY A 39 4.11 9.12 -7.02
C GLY A 39 4.07 7.70 -6.49
N ALA A 40 3.60 7.48 -5.26
CA ALA A 40 3.59 6.17 -4.61
C ALA A 40 2.93 5.06 -5.46
N TRP A 41 1.93 5.40 -6.27
CA TRP A 41 1.23 4.44 -7.13
C TRP A 41 2.07 3.92 -8.31
N GLY A 42 3.07 4.64 -8.80
CA GLY A 42 4.00 4.19 -9.83
C GLY A 42 5.38 3.82 -9.30
N GLN A 43 5.65 4.14 -8.02
CA GLN A 43 6.95 4.00 -7.36
C GLN A 43 6.87 3.12 -6.11
N ASN A 44 6.06 2.05 -6.14
CA ASN A 44 5.94 1.06 -5.06
C ASN A 44 6.55 -0.27 -5.47
N GLY A 45 6.52 -1.26 -4.56
CA GLY A 45 7.06 -2.59 -4.79
C GLY A 45 6.29 -3.44 -5.80
N GLY A 46 5.08 -3.06 -6.17
CA GLY A 46 4.23 -3.81 -7.12
C GLY A 46 3.58 -5.05 -6.52
N PHE A 47 3.45 -5.12 -5.20
CA PHE A 47 2.67 -6.14 -4.50
C PHE A 47 1.19 -5.76 -4.52
N VAL A 48 0.35 -6.67 -4.98
CA VAL A 48 -1.10 -6.53 -5.03
C VAL A 48 -1.71 -7.54 -4.06
N SER A 49 -1.82 -7.13 -2.80
CA SER A 49 -2.35 -7.99 -1.75
C SER A 49 -3.87 -7.96 -1.71
N ALA A 50 -4.48 -9.10 -1.38
CA ALA A 50 -5.90 -9.22 -1.05
C ALA A 50 -6.25 -8.54 0.27
N SER A 51 -5.27 -8.31 1.17
CA SER A 51 -5.54 -7.69 2.46
C SER A 51 -6.10 -6.27 2.33
N LEU A 52 -7.24 -6.02 2.96
CA LEU A 52 -7.84 -4.69 3.11
C LEU A 52 -7.41 -4.00 4.41
N THR A 53 -6.77 -4.73 5.31
CA THR A 53 -6.54 -4.34 6.71
C THR A 53 -5.07 -4.24 7.10
N HIS A 54 -4.15 -4.29 6.16
CA HIS A 54 -2.71 -4.36 6.42
C HIS A 54 -2.33 -5.62 7.21
N GLY A 55 -2.60 -6.79 6.62
CA GLY A 55 -2.44 -8.09 7.23
C GLY A 55 -3.71 -8.58 7.96
N PHE A 56 -3.79 -9.89 8.12
CA PHE A 56 -4.91 -10.56 8.79
C PHE A 56 -4.95 -10.22 10.29
N SER A 57 -3.80 -10.25 10.98
CA SER A 57 -3.70 -9.95 12.42
C SER A 57 -4.20 -8.56 12.75
N ASN A 58 -3.78 -7.54 11.99
CA ASN A 58 -4.27 -6.17 12.16
C ASN A 58 -5.79 -6.04 11.96
N GLY A 59 -6.35 -6.82 11.05
CA GLY A 59 -7.79 -6.90 10.82
C GLY A 59 -8.54 -7.57 11.96
N LEU A 60 -8.02 -8.70 12.44
CA LEU A 60 -8.61 -9.46 13.56
C LEU A 60 -8.62 -8.64 14.84
N ASP A 61 -7.55 -7.94 15.16
CA ASP A 61 -7.43 -7.12 16.37
C ASP A 61 -8.40 -5.94 16.37
N ARG A 62 -8.64 -5.32 15.21
CA ARG A 62 -9.45 -4.09 15.13
C ARG A 62 -10.90 -4.33 14.78
N TRP A 63 -11.18 -5.32 13.95
CA TRP A 63 -12.52 -5.61 13.44
C TRP A 63 -12.84 -7.11 13.51
N PRO A 64 -12.77 -7.72 14.72
CA PRO A 64 -12.98 -9.16 14.89
C PRO A 64 -14.35 -9.64 14.37
N ASN A 65 -15.36 -8.78 14.39
CA ASN A 65 -16.70 -9.11 13.91
C ASN A 65 -16.81 -9.05 12.38
N ASP A 66 -15.94 -8.29 11.71
CA ASP A 66 -15.95 -8.08 10.27
C ASP A 66 -14.84 -8.85 9.54
N ILE A 67 -13.85 -9.42 10.27
CA ILE A 67 -12.63 -9.97 9.66
C ILE A 67 -12.94 -11.01 8.57
N ALA A 68 -13.82 -11.96 8.82
CA ALA A 68 -14.20 -12.96 7.82
C ALA A 68 -14.79 -12.33 6.55
N LYS A 69 -15.58 -11.26 6.70
CA LYS A 69 -16.13 -10.52 5.58
C LYS A 69 -15.07 -9.68 4.86
N LEU A 70 -14.14 -9.09 5.60
CA LEU A 70 -13.01 -8.32 5.06
C LEU A 70 -12.06 -9.21 4.26
N THR A 71 -11.70 -10.40 4.76
CA THR A 71 -10.93 -11.41 4.03
C THR A 71 -11.63 -11.81 2.74
N GLN A 72 -12.93 -12.16 2.81
CA GLN A 72 -13.71 -12.51 1.61
C GLN A 72 -13.73 -11.39 0.57
N LEU A 73 -13.99 -10.15 0.99
CA LEU A 73 -14.05 -8.99 0.08
C LEU A 73 -12.67 -8.65 -0.48
N GLY A 74 -11.62 -8.83 0.29
CA GLY A 74 -10.25 -8.65 -0.17
C GLY A 74 -9.86 -9.64 -1.26
N GLN A 75 -10.14 -10.92 -1.05
CA GLN A 75 -9.90 -11.97 -2.04
C GLN A 75 -10.72 -11.75 -3.31
N GLN A 76 -12.01 -11.41 -3.16
CA GLN A 76 -12.87 -11.05 -4.29
C GLN A 76 -12.30 -9.85 -5.05
N ASN A 77 -11.85 -8.81 -4.35
CA ASN A 77 -11.25 -7.62 -4.96
C ASN A 77 -10.01 -7.95 -5.78
N LEU A 78 -9.11 -8.81 -5.27
CA LEU A 78 -7.92 -9.24 -5.99
C LEU A 78 -8.28 -10.05 -7.26
N ASN A 79 -9.24 -10.98 -7.15
CA ASN A 79 -9.72 -11.78 -8.28
C ASN A 79 -10.34 -10.88 -9.37
N GLU A 80 -11.14 -9.88 -8.98
CA GLU A 80 -11.75 -8.93 -9.91
C GLU A 80 -10.70 -8.00 -10.54
N MET A 81 -9.63 -7.63 -9.82
CA MET A 81 -8.50 -6.87 -10.40
C MET A 81 -7.78 -7.67 -11.46
N GLU A 82 -7.46 -8.93 -11.17
CA GLU A 82 -6.82 -9.84 -12.12
C GLU A 82 -7.65 -10.00 -13.39
N GLN A 83 -8.95 -10.29 -13.23
CA GLN A 83 -9.87 -10.41 -14.36
C GLN A 83 -9.95 -9.11 -15.17
N PHE A 84 -9.98 -7.96 -14.50
CA PHE A 84 -9.99 -6.65 -15.17
C PHE A 84 -8.72 -6.42 -15.99
N VAL A 85 -7.53 -6.74 -15.43
CA VAL A 85 -6.25 -6.63 -16.13
C VAL A 85 -6.25 -7.50 -17.39
N ILE A 86 -6.77 -8.73 -17.29
CA ILE A 86 -6.88 -9.68 -18.42
C ILE A 86 -7.86 -9.15 -19.48
N ASP A 87 -9.08 -8.79 -19.08
CA ASP A 87 -10.14 -8.37 -19.99
C ASP A 87 -9.81 -7.07 -20.73
N ARG A 88 -9.16 -6.14 -20.04
CA ARG A 88 -8.73 -4.85 -20.61
C ARG A 88 -7.37 -4.93 -21.29
N LYS A 89 -6.71 -6.10 -21.24
CA LYS A 89 -5.38 -6.37 -21.84
C LYS A 89 -4.34 -5.36 -21.36
N ILE A 90 -4.33 -5.09 -20.06
CA ILE A 90 -3.34 -4.18 -19.45
C ILE A 90 -2.02 -4.93 -19.34
N ASP A 91 -1.01 -4.48 -20.08
CA ASP A 91 0.32 -5.04 -20.07
C ASP A 91 1.14 -4.47 -18.89
N CYS A 92 1.05 -5.11 -17.73
CA CYS A 92 1.70 -4.68 -16.49
C CYS A 92 2.47 -5.81 -15.77
N ASP A 93 2.89 -6.84 -16.51
CA ASP A 93 3.62 -8.00 -15.95
C ASP A 93 2.89 -8.64 -14.75
N TRP A 94 1.56 -8.72 -14.83
CA TRP A 94 0.75 -9.30 -13.77
C TRP A 94 1.00 -10.79 -13.59
N MET A 95 1.36 -11.19 -12.38
CA MET A 95 1.56 -12.60 -12.01
C MET A 95 0.93 -12.89 -10.64
N ARG A 96 0.00 -13.87 -10.58
CA ARG A 96 -0.56 -14.40 -9.34
C ARG A 96 0.39 -15.48 -8.83
N VAL A 97 1.31 -15.12 -7.96
CA VAL A 97 2.44 -15.98 -7.56
C VAL A 97 2.48 -16.26 -6.06
N GLY A 98 1.59 -15.62 -5.29
CA GLY A 98 1.61 -15.72 -3.84
C GLY A 98 2.76 -14.94 -3.20
N GLU A 99 2.88 -15.13 -1.88
CA GLU A 99 3.89 -14.48 -1.05
C GLU A 99 4.50 -15.48 -0.06
N MET A 100 5.76 -15.27 0.26
CA MET A 100 6.44 -15.98 1.35
C MET A 100 6.85 -14.98 2.43
N ASP A 101 6.35 -15.17 3.65
CA ASP A 101 6.83 -14.47 4.83
C ASP A 101 7.91 -15.29 5.50
N VAL A 102 9.17 -14.87 5.38
CA VAL A 102 10.32 -15.65 5.82
C VAL A 102 10.73 -15.34 7.24
N ALA A 103 10.92 -16.37 8.06
CA ALA A 103 11.54 -16.28 9.37
C ALA A 103 13.07 -16.21 9.24
N THR A 104 13.66 -15.20 9.84
CA THR A 104 15.13 -15.03 9.94
C THR A 104 15.66 -15.21 11.35
N GLU A 105 14.76 -15.26 12.35
CA GLU A 105 15.06 -15.47 13.76
C GLU A 105 14.20 -16.63 14.31
N GLU A 106 14.74 -17.39 15.30
CA GLU A 106 14.06 -18.57 15.84
C GLU A 106 12.67 -18.29 16.45
N TYR A 107 12.47 -17.13 17.07
CA TYR A 107 11.17 -16.80 17.65
C TYR A 107 10.10 -16.61 16.57
N GLN A 108 10.44 -16.10 15.39
CA GLN A 108 9.54 -15.92 14.25
C GLN A 108 9.03 -17.26 13.70
N VAL A 109 9.85 -18.31 13.75
CA VAL A 109 9.43 -19.66 13.33
C VAL A 109 8.20 -20.11 14.13
N THR A 110 8.24 -19.92 15.46
CA THR A 110 7.13 -20.31 16.32
C THR A 110 5.89 -19.44 16.05
N GLU A 111 6.08 -18.13 15.93
CA GLU A 111 4.99 -17.19 15.65
C GLU A 111 4.28 -17.49 14.34
N LEU A 112 5.02 -17.74 13.25
CA LEU A 112 4.45 -18.09 11.95
C LEU A 112 3.71 -19.45 11.96
N GLN A 113 4.24 -20.45 12.68
CA GLN A 113 3.55 -21.74 12.84
C GLN A 113 2.23 -21.61 13.62
N GLU A 114 2.23 -20.82 14.68
CA GLU A 114 1.02 -20.52 15.44
C GLU A 114 0.01 -19.75 14.60
N PHE A 115 0.47 -18.82 13.78
CA PHE A 115 -0.38 -18.02 12.90
C PHE A 115 -1.18 -18.86 11.90
N VAL A 116 -0.62 -19.94 11.35
CA VAL A 116 -1.36 -20.87 10.47
C VAL A 116 -2.64 -21.37 11.14
N GLU A 117 -2.54 -21.76 12.41
CA GLU A 117 -3.70 -22.30 13.14
C GLU A 117 -4.72 -21.19 13.49
N VAL A 118 -4.26 -19.98 13.73
CA VAL A 118 -5.13 -18.82 14.01
C VAL A 118 -5.91 -18.37 12.77
N ALA A 119 -5.29 -18.36 11.60
CA ALA A 119 -5.87 -17.86 10.35
C ALA A 119 -6.81 -18.89 9.66
N LYS A 120 -6.54 -20.19 9.85
CA LYS A 120 -7.27 -21.29 9.23
C LYS A 120 -8.80 -21.27 9.40
N PRO A 121 -9.40 -20.95 10.59
CA PRO A 121 -10.85 -20.86 10.75
C PRO A 121 -11.52 -19.79 9.88
N TYR A 122 -10.75 -18.85 9.37
CA TYR A 122 -11.21 -17.72 8.55
C TYR A 122 -11.04 -17.95 7.05
N GLY A 123 -10.56 -19.14 6.65
CA GLY A 123 -10.41 -19.52 5.26
C GLY A 123 -9.08 -19.15 4.61
N GLU A 124 -8.08 -18.77 5.41
CA GLU A 124 -6.72 -18.54 4.93
C GLU A 124 -6.03 -19.91 4.70
N GLU A 125 -5.58 -20.15 3.46
CA GLU A 125 -4.91 -21.41 3.05
C GLU A 125 -3.38 -21.27 3.11
N LEU A 126 -2.86 -21.01 4.31
CA LEU A 126 -1.45 -20.78 4.55
C LEU A 126 -0.68 -22.11 4.70
N VAL A 127 0.52 -22.18 4.15
CA VAL A 127 1.38 -23.35 4.18
C VAL A 127 2.69 -23.04 4.88
N TRP A 128 2.97 -23.76 5.98
CA TRP A 128 4.30 -23.67 6.60
C TRP A 128 5.32 -24.44 5.76
N LEU A 129 6.42 -23.77 5.41
CA LEU A 129 7.58 -24.33 4.75
C LEU A 129 8.74 -24.41 5.76
N ASP A 130 9.31 -25.60 5.94
CA ASP A 130 10.50 -25.73 6.77
C ASP A 130 11.74 -25.07 6.12
N GLN A 131 12.85 -25.04 6.84
CA GLN A 131 14.08 -24.41 6.36
C GLN A 131 14.55 -25.00 5.02
N ALA A 132 14.47 -26.31 4.85
CA ALA A 132 14.94 -26.98 3.63
C ALA A 132 14.03 -26.66 2.44
N GLU A 133 12.72 -26.63 2.65
CA GLU A 133 11.74 -26.26 1.63
C GLU A 133 11.83 -24.79 1.24
N THR A 134 11.97 -23.90 2.23
CA THR A 134 12.14 -22.47 2.00
C THR A 134 13.38 -22.20 1.16
N ARG A 135 14.55 -22.75 1.56
CA ARG A 135 15.81 -22.58 0.84
C ARG A 135 15.84 -23.24 -0.54
N ARG A 136 15.00 -24.22 -0.78
CA ARG A 136 14.83 -24.84 -2.10
C ARG A 136 14.04 -23.93 -3.05
N ARG A 137 13.09 -23.13 -2.53
CA ARG A 137 12.33 -22.15 -3.30
C ARG A 137 13.15 -20.88 -3.56
N LEU A 138 13.81 -20.38 -2.51
CA LEU A 138 14.66 -19.21 -2.58
C LEU A 138 15.85 -19.40 -1.62
N ASN A 139 17.03 -19.54 -2.20
CA ASN A 139 18.23 -19.91 -1.45
C ASN A 139 18.86 -18.73 -0.73
N SER A 140 18.66 -18.66 0.57
CA SER A 140 19.34 -17.73 1.47
C SER A 140 19.81 -18.44 2.73
N PRO A 141 21.05 -18.17 3.21
CA PRO A 141 21.52 -18.75 4.46
C PRO A 141 20.79 -18.22 5.70
N THR A 142 20.10 -17.07 5.58
CA THR A 142 19.38 -16.44 6.70
C THR A 142 18.01 -17.05 6.96
N TYR A 143 17.43 -17.80 6.03
CA TYR A 143 16.07 -18.33 6.17
C TYR A 143 16.03 -19.57 7.06
N LEU A 144 15.13 -19.53 8.05
CA LEU A 144 14.87 -20.62 8.99
C LEU A 144 13.57 -21.37 8.68
N GLY A 145 12.69 -20.78 7.90
CA GLY A 145 11.42 -21.30 7.44
C GLY A 145 10.61 -20.17 6.82
N ALA A 146 9.44 -20.48 6.29
CA ALA A 146 8.52 -19.46 5.75
C ALA A 146 7.07 -19.88 5.91
N LEU A 147 6.21 -18.88 5.99
CA LEU A 147 4.79 -19.01 5.72
C LEU A 147 4.55 -18.71 4.25
N PHE A 148 3.94 -19.61 3.52
CA PHE A 148 3.61 -19.41 2.11
C PHE A 148 2.10 -19.25 1.94
N ASP A 149 1.71 -18.14 1.39
CA ASP A 149 0.36 -17.85 0.93
C ASP A 149 0.33 -17.96 -0.60
N PRO A 150 -0.31 -19.00 -1.17
CA PRO A 150 -0.26 -19.23 -2.60
C PRO A 150 -1.19 -18.32 -3.41
N ASP A 151 -2.18 -17.69 -2.81
CA ASP A 151 -3.32 -17.13 -3.55
C ASP A 151 -3.68 -15.68 -3.20
N SER A 152 -3.19 -15.11 -2.12
CA SER A 152 -3.62 -13.77 -1.67
C SER A 152 -2.77 -12.62 -2.21
N VAL A 153 -1.72 -12.91 -3.02
CA VAL A 153 -0.85 -11.87 -3.55
C VAL A 153 -0.54 -12.10 -5.04
N ALA A 154 -0.68 -11.02 -5.81
CA ALA A 154 -0.11 -10.91 -7.14
C ALA A 154 1.01 -9.86 -7.15
N ILE A 155 1.90 -9.94 -8.11
CA ILE A 155 2.91 -8.91 -8.38
C ILE A 155 2.69 -8.29 -9.76
N CYS A 156 3.06 -7.03 -9.92
CA CYS A 156 2.96 -6.32 -11.20
C CYS A 156 4.00 -5.22 -11.34
N ASP A 157 4.12 -4.65 -12.53
CA ASP A 157 4.74 -3.33 -12.73
C ASP A 157 3.69 -2.25 -12.39
N PRO A 158 3.86 -1.52 -11.28
CA PRO A 158 2.86 -0.57 -10.82
C PRO A 158 2.69 0.65 -11.74
N ALA A 159 3.75 1.08 -12.43
CA ALA A 159 3.65 2.20 -13.36
C ALA A 159 2.86 1.80 -14.61
N ARG A 160 3.11 0.61 -15.16
CA ARG A 160 2.37 0.08 -16.32
C ARG A 160 0.91 -0.19 -15.96
N LEU A 161 0.62 -0.69 -14.74
CA LEU A 161 -0.76 -0.82 -14.24
C LEU A 161 -1.45 0.54 -14.20
N ALA A 162 -0.81 1.58 -13.65
CA ALA A 162 -1.38 2.92 -13.58
C ALA A 162 -1.66 3.52 -14.96
N TRP A 163 -0.75 3.36 -15.91
CA TRP A 163 -0.95 3.82 -17.29
C TRP A 163 -2.09 3.05 -17.99
N GLY A 164 -2.16 1.73 -17.78
CA GLY A 164 -3.26 0.92 -18.31
C GLY A 164 -4.62 1.36 -17.77
N LEU A 165 -4.72 1.61 -16.47
CA LEU A 165 -5.96 2.13 -15.85
C LEU A 165 -6.32 3.53 -16.38
N ARG A 166 -5.35 4.42 -16.58
CA ARG A 166 -5.55 5.73 -17.22
C ARG A 166 -6.13 5.57 -18.61
N ASP A 167 -5.56 4.69 -19.43
CA ASP A 167 -5.99 4.48 -20.80
C ASP A 167 -7.40 3.89 -20.86
N VAL A 168 -7.75 2.98 -19.95
CA VAL A 168 -9.12 2.49 -19.79
C VAL A 168 -10.06 3.63 -19.39
N ALA A 169 -9.71 4.45 -18.40
CA ALA A 169 -10.53 5.59 -17.98
C ALA A 169 -10.79 6.56 -19.13
N LEU A 170 -9.75 6.89 -19.92
CA LEU A 170 -9.88 7.73 -21.12
C LEU A 170 -10.81 7.09 -22.15
N SER A 171 -10.71 5.77 -22.40
CA SER A 171 -11.55 5.04 -23.34
C SER A 171 -13.03 5.04 -22.94
N LEU A 172 -13.32 5.12 -21.64
CA LEU A 172 -14.66 5.26 -21.07
C LEU A 172 -15.19 6.71 -21.10
N GLY A 173 -14.39 7.66 -21.61
CA GLY A 173 -14.77 9.07 -21.74
C GLY A 173 -14.53 9.89 -20.47
N VAL A 174 -13.66 9.45 -19.56
CA VAL A 174 -13.19 10.29 -18.46
C VAL A 174 -12.28 11.38 -19.00
N ARG A 175 -12.48 12.62 -18.57
CA ARG A 175 -11.59 13.73 -18.91
C ARG A 175 -10.49 13.83 -17.85
N ILE A 176 -9.25 13.54 -18.22
CA ILE A 176 -8.09 13.57 -17.32
C ILE A 176 -7.23 14.78 -17.63
N TYR A 177 -6.93 15.57 -16.59
CA TYR A 177 -6.07 16.75 -16.67
C TYR A 177 -4.86 16.52 -15.76
N GLU A 178 -3.74 16.18 -16.36
CA GLU A 178 -2.43 16.09 -15.71
C GLU A 178 -1.83 17.48 -15.51
N HIS A 179 -0.81 17.59 -14.65
CA HIS A 179 -0.14 18.86 -14.32
C HIS A 179 -1.09 19.96 -13.83
N SER A 180 -2.21 19.55 -13.22
CA SER A 180 -3.32 20.41 -12.82
C SER A 180 -3.56 20.32 -11.30
N LYS A 181 -2.52 20.64 -10.51
CA LYS A 181 -2.56 20.55 -9.06
C LYS A 181 -3.69 21.41 -8.47
N VAL A 182 -4.60 20.75 -7.75
CA VAL A 182 -5.62 21.44 -6.97
C VAL A 182 -4.98 22.08 -5.75
N VAL A 183 -5.22 23.38 -5.55
CA VAL A 183 -4.65 24.17 -4.47
C VAL A 183 -5.70 24.61 -3.44
N ASP A 184 -6.97 24.62 -3.82
CA ASP A 184 -8.08 25.07 -2.96
C ASP A 184 -9.40 24.42 -3.37
N LEU A 185 -10.29 24.26 -2.39
CA LEU A 185 -11.67 23.82 -2.57
C LEU A 185 -12.61 24.88 -2.01
N ASP A 186 -13.56 25.34 -2.81
CA ASP A 186 -14.53 26.36 -2.45
C ASP A 186 -15.95 25.82 -2.61
N GLU A 187 -16.70 25.77 -1.51
CA GLU A 187 -18.08 25.33 -1.50
C GLU A 187 -19.01 26.50 -1.82
N ARG A 188 -19.88 26.31 -2.84
CA ARG A 188 -20.88 27.30 -3.23
C ARG A 188 -22.21 26.64 -3.52
N GLY A 189 -23.15 26.79 -2.61
CA GLY A 189 -24.47 26.17 -2.72
C GLY A 189 -24.38 24.64 -2.76
N ASP A 190 -24.91 24.04 -3.79
CA ASP A 190 -24.95 22.58 -4.00
C ASP A 190 -23.70 22.02 -4.71
N ARG A 191 -22.70 22.85 -4.99
CA ARG A 191 -21.49 22.47 -5.75
C ARG A 191 -20.20 22.83 -5.03
N VAL A 192 -19.13 22.13 -5.38
CA VAL A 192 -17.77 22.39 -4.93
C VAL A 192 -16.91 22.74 -6.14
N THR A 193 -16.12 23.81 -6.03
CA THR A 193 -15.15 24.26 -7.04
C THR A 193 -13.75 23.93 -6.58
N ALA A 194 -13.05 23.08 -7.31
CA ALA A 194 -11.62 22.85 -7.15
C ALA A 194 -10.84 23.83 -8.03
N LYS A 195 -9.90 24.57 -7.42
CA LYS A 195 -9.07 25.56 -8.10
C LYS A 195 -7.69 24.99 -8.38
N THR A 196 -7.21 25.18 -9.59
CA THR A 196 -5.82 24.91 -10.01
C THR A 196 -5.14 26.20 -10.43
N GLU A 197 -3.85 26.17 -10.72
CA GLU A 197 -3.13 27.33 -11.28
C GLU A 197 -3.70 27.76 -12.66
N PHE A 198 -4.20 26.81 -13.46
CA PHE A 198 -4.62 27.07 -14.83
C PHE A 198 -6.13 27.21 -15.01
N GLY A 199 -6.92 27.01 -13.96
CA GLY A 199 -8.38 27.08 -14.06
C GLY A 199 -9.08 26.43 -12.89
N SER A 200 -10.34 26.03 -13.09
CA SER A 200 -11.14 25.39 -12.04
C SER A 200 -12.11 24.38 -12.62
N VAL A 201 -12.50 23.42 -11.79
CA VAL A 201 -13.56 22.45 -12.09
C VAL A 201 -14.62 22.54 -10.99
N THR A 202 -15.88 22.63 -11.38
CA THR A 202 -17.03 22.68 -10.45
C THR A 202 -17.88 21.43 -10.63
N ALA A 203 -18.20 20.74 -9.53
CA ALA A 203 -19.02 19.53 -9.51
C ALA A 203 -19.89 19.46 -8.24
N PRO A 204 -21.08 18.81 -8.28
CA PRO A 204 -21.87 18.54 -7.08
C PRO A 204 -21.25 17.43 -6.20
N LYS A 205 -20.39 16.59 -6.76
CA LYS A 205 -19.75 15.46 -6.09
C LYS A 205 -18.25 15.47 -6.35
N VAL A 206 -17.47 15.35 -5.29
CA VAL A 206 -15.98 15.39 -5.34
C VAL A 206 -15.40 14.25 -4.56
N LEU A 207 -14.46 13.51 -5.16
CA LEU A 207 -13.60 12.56 -4.48
C LEU A 207 -12.21 13.14 -4.28
N LEU A 208 -11.68 13.11 -3.05
CA LEU A 208 -10.28 13.39 -2.77
C LEU A 208 -9.53 12.07 -2.59
N ALA A 209 -8.63 11.76 -3.51
CA ALA A 209 -7.76 10.59 -3.54
C ALA A 209 -6.28 11.04 -3.57
N THR A 210 -5.91 11.94 -2.65
CA THR A 210 -4.64 12.68 -2.69
C THR A 210 -3.53 12.03 -1.86
N ASN A 211 -3.75 10.84 -1.30
CA ASN A 211 -2.75 10.05 -0.58
C ASN A 211 -1.96 10.90 0.45
N ALA A 212 -0.63 10.72 0.54
CA ALA A 212 0.27 11.43 1.45
C ALA A 212 0.56 12.91 1.08
N PHE A 213 0.05 13.38 -0.07
CA PHE A 213 0.25 14.79 -0.47
C PHE A 213 -0.36 15.75 0.54
N PRO A 214 0.17 17.00 0.64
CA PRO A 214 -0.36 17.99 1.57
C PRO A 214 -1.89 18.11 1.43
N PRO A 215 -2.66 17.85 2.51
CA PRO A 215 -4.09 17.68 2.41
C PRO A 215 -4.84 19.00 2.17
N LEU A 216 -5.80 18.96 1.26
CA LEU A 216 -6.74 20.06 0.98
C LEU A 216 -7.71 20.29 2.15
N LEU A 217 -8.02 19.27 2.94
CA LEU A 217 -8.86 19.36 4.14
C LEU A 217 -7.98 19.40 5.39
N ARG A 218 -8.08 20.46 6.19
CA ARG A 218 -7.24 20.70 7.38
C ARG A 218 -7.23 19.53 8.38
N ARG A 219 -8.36 18.83 8.54
CA ARG A 219 -8.47 17.70 9.48
C ARG A 219 -7.59 16.51 9.10
N LEU A 220 -7.38 16.25 7.81
CA LEU A 220 -6.55 15.13 7.34
C LEU A 220 -5.09 15.27 7.78
N LYS A 221 -4.62 16.48 8.05
CA LYS A 221 -3.28 16.77 8.58
C LYS A 221 -2.96 16.03 9.90
N TYR A 222 -4.00 15.69 10.66
CA TYR A 222 -3.86 14.97 11.92
C TYR A 222 -4.17 13.48 11.80
N LEU A 223 -4.73 13.03 10.70
CA LEU A 223 -5.12 11.64 10.49
C LEU A 223 -4.09 10.84 9.69
N ILE A 224 -3.28 11.51 8.87
CA ILE A 224 -2.22 10.89 8.07
C ILE A 224 -0.88 11.60 8.27
N VAL A 225 0.18 10.82 8.12
CA VAL A 225 1.57 11.32 8.07
C VAL A 225 2.29 10.69 6.88
N PRO A 226 3.09 11.44 6.12
CA PRO A 226 3.95 10.87 5.09
C PRO A 226 5.12 10.14 5.78
N VAL A 227 5.21 8.84 5.57
CA VAL A 227 6.35 8.01 5.96
C VAL A 227 7.05 7.56 4.69
N TYR A 228 8.34 7.80 4.60
CA TYR A 228 9.12 7.43 3.41
C TYR A 228 9.69 6.04 3.57
N ASP A 229 9.41 5.21 2.60
CA ASP A 229 10.00 3.91 2.38
C ASP A 229 11.01 3.97 1.22
N SER A 230 12.02 3.12 1.24
CA SER A 230 13.13 3.13 0.27
C SER A 230 13.23 1.81 -0.48
N VAL A 231 13.54 1.92 -1.77
CA VAL A 231 13.67 0.77 -2.67
C VAL A 231 14.98 0.86 -3.45
N LEU A 232 15.60 -0.28 -3.66
CA LEU A 232 16.72 -0.51 -4.57
C LEU A 232 16.32 -1.55 -5.61
N VAL A 233 16.82 -1.41 -6.85
CA VAL A 233 16.64 -2.41 -7.90
C VAL A 233 18.00 -2.74 -8.50
N THR A 234 18.30 -4.04 -8.57
CA THR A 234 19.58 -4.54 -9.08
C THR A 234 19.69 -4.36 -10.59
N GLU A 235 20.91 -4.51 -11.14
CA GLU A 235 21.10 -4.88 -12.54
C GLU A 235 20.47 -6.27 -12.82
N PRO A 236 20.18 -6.65 -14.07
CA PRO A 236 19.67 -7.97 -14.39
C PRO A 236 20.64 -9.08 -13.93
N LEU A 237 20.09 -10.10 -13.27
CA LEU A 237 20.89 -11.26 -12.84
C LEU A 237 21.33 -12.07 -14.06
N SER A 238 22.58 -12.52 -14.03
CA SER A 238 23.06 -13.53 -14.96
C SER A 238 22.33 -14.87 -14.74
N GLU A 239 22.39 -15.76 -15.72
CA GLU A 239 21.80 -17.10 -15.59
C GLU A 239 22.39 -17.89 -14.40
N GLN A 240 23.70 -17.71 -14.13
CA GLN A 240 24.34 -18.37 -13.00
C GLN A 240 23.77 -17.84 -11.68
N GLN A 241 23.68 -16.52 -11.51
CA GLN A 241 23.10 -15.90 -10.31
C GLN A 241 21.66 -16.33 -10.07
N ARG A 242 20.84 -16.41 -11.13
CA ARG A 242 19.47 -16.93 -11.03
C ARG A 242 19.41 -18.39 -10.56
N ARG A 243 20.33 -19.25 -11.05
CA ARG A 243 20.44 -20.63 -10.57
C ARG A 243 20.89 -20.70 -9.11
N ASP A 244 21.81 -19.84 -8.70
CA ASP A 244 22.38 -19.84 -7.35
C ASP A 244 21.35 -19.42 -6.28
N ILE A 245 20.41 -18.51 -6.61
CA ILE A 245 19.30 -18.12 -5.71
C ILE A 245 18.06 -19.01 -5.87
N GLY A 246 17.85 -19.66 -7.01
CA GLY A 246 16.81 -20.67 -7.22
C GLY A 246 15.36 -20.19 -7.26
N TRP A 247 15.09 -18.91 -7.37
CA TRP A 247 13.74 -18.29 -7.28
C TRP A 247 12.83 -18.58 -8.47
N ALA A 248 12.44 -19.85 -8.62
CA ALA A 248 11.70 -20.33 -9.79
C ALA A 248 10.21 -19.97 -9.78
N GLY A 249 9.60 -19.81 -8.62
CA GLY A 249 8.18 -19.48 -8.48
C GLY A 249 7.86 -18.00 -8.64
N ASN A 250 8.88 -17.13 -8.60
CA ASN A 250 8.75 -15.66 -8.65
C ASN A 250 7.84 -15.08 -7.55
N GLU A 251 7.64 -15.79 -6.46
CA GLU A 251 6.82 -15.33 -5.33
C GLU A 251 7.27 -13.96 -4.83
N GLY A 252 6.34 -13.14 -4.35
CA GLY A 252 6.67 -12.03 -3.49
C GLY A 252 7.28 -12.55 -2.18
N VAL A 253 8.18 -11.82 -1.57
CA VAL A 253 8.79 -12.22 -0.30
C VAL A 253 8.82 -11.04 0.66
N GLY A 254 8.39 -11.28 1.90
CA GLY A 254 8.58 -10.41 3.06
C GLY A 254 9.40 -11.12 4.14
N ASP A 255 10.18 -10.40 4.94
CA ASP A 255 10.68 -10.93 6.21
C ASP A 255 9.79 -10.45 7.38
N THR A 256 9.72 -11.22 8.45
CA THR A 256 8.76 -11.04 9.54
C THR A 256 9.28 -10.18 10.69
N GLY A 257 10.21 -9.27 10.44
CA GLY A 257 10.63 -8.27 11.41
C GLY A 257 9.62 -7.12 11.53
N ASN A 258 9.60 -6.41 12.69
CA ASN A 258 8.84 -5.15 12.79
C ASN A 258 9.36 -4.08 11.81
N GLN A 259 10.65 -4.15 11.45
CA GLN A 259 11.26 -3.42 10.36
C GLN A 259 11.60 -4.43 9.25
N PHE A 260 10.62 -4.74 8.43
CA PHE A 260 10.71 -5.81 7.43
C PHE A 260 11.23 -5.31 6.07
N HIS A 261 11.79 -6.23 5.30
CA HIS A 261 12.05 -6.05 3.88
C HIS A 261 10.95 -6.72 3.07
N TYR A 262 10.69 -6.18 1.88
CA TYR A 262 9.91 -6.84 0.85
C TYR A 262 10.68 -6.85 -0.46
N TYR A 263 10.60 -7.95 -1.19
CA TYR A 263 11.37 -8.09 -2.41
C TYR A 263 10.72 -9.07 -3.38
N ARG A 264 11.00 -8.87 -4.65
CA ARG A 264 10.47 -9.70 -5.73
C ARG A 264 11.36 -9.64 -6.97
N PRO A 265 11.31 -10.66 -7.85
CA PRO A 265 11.92 -10.54 -9.17
C PRO A 265 11.09 -9.59 -10.07
N THR A 266 11.74 -9.03 -11.08
CA THR A 266 11.12 -8.28 -12.16
C THR A 266 11.13 -9.09 -13.45
N ALA A 267 10.26 -8.77 -14.41
CA ALA A 267 10.15 -9.50 -15.68
C ALA A 267 11.46 -9.48 -16.50
N ASP A 268 12.27 -8.43 -16.35
CA ASP A 268 13.59 -8.30 -17.00
C ASP A 268 14.74 -8.93 -16.18
N GLY A 269 14.42 -9.71 -15.14
CA GLY A 269 15.37 -10.51 -14.38
C GLY A 269 16.20 -9.78 -13.35
N ARG A 270 15.68 -8.68 -12.80
CA ARG A 270 16.24 -7.93 -11.67
C ARG A 270 15.61 -8.37 -10.35
N ILE A 271 16.15 -7.92 -9.25
CA ILE A 271 15.51 -7.98 -7.93
C ILE A 271 15.16 -6.56 -7.48
N LEU A 272 13.89 -6.34 -7.16
CA LEU A 272 13.42 -5.19 -6.41
C LEU A 272 13.52 -5.54 -4.94
N TRP A 273 14.19 -4.68 -4.13
CA TRP A 273 14.46 -4.86 -2.71
C TRP A 273 14.11 -3.57 -1.96
N GLY A 274 13.11 -3.60 -1.10
CA GLY A 274 12.62 -2.42 -0.38
C GLY A 274 12.35 -2.68 1.09
N GLY A 275 11.91 -1.63 1.81
CA GLY A 275 11.50 -1.71 3.19
C GLY A 275 12.50 -1.21 4.22
N TYR A 276 12.44 -1.76 5.42
CA TYR A 276 13.25 -1.58 6.62
C TYR A 276 13.16 -0.19 7.26
N ASP A 277 13.61 0.87 6.58
CA ASP A 277 13.66 2.23 7.15
C ASP A 277 12.38 3.02 6.84
N ALA A 278 11.39 2.94 7.71
CA ALA A 278 10.23 3.84 7.68
C ALA A 278 10.62 5.24 8.19
N THR A 279 10.95 6.18 7.28
CA THR A 279 11.49 7.48 7.65
C THR A 279 10.40 8.55 7.72
N TYR A 280 10.22 9.15 8.90
CA TYR A 280 9.36 10.33 9.08
C TYR A 280 10.19 11.61 9.11
N HIS A 281 9.83 12.60 8.31
CA HIS A 281 10.46 13.91 8.28
C HIS A 281 9.67 14.92 9.13
N PHE A 282 10.39 15.70 9.94
CA PHE A 282 9.79 16.67 10.86
C PHE A 282 8.75 17.56 10.18
N ARG A 283 7.62 17.82 10.87
CA ARG A 283 6.46 18.58 10.37
C ARG A 283 5.78 17.95 9.14
N SER A 284 5.81 16.64 9.02
CA SER A 284 5.28 15.94 7.84
C SER A 284 5.94 16.45 6.54
N GLY A 285 7.27 16.60 6.56
CA GLY A 285 8.05 17.04 5.40
C GLY A 285 7.74 16.16 4.19
N PHE A 286 7.34 16.81 3.09
CA PHE A 286 6.95 16.16 1.85
C PHE A 286 7.64 16.84 0.66
N GLY A 287 8.12 16.05 -0.30
CA GLY A 287 8.69 16.56 -1.55
C GLY A 287 9.89 15.78 -2.06
N VAL A 288 10.32 16.11 -3.26
CA VAL A 288 11.38 15.42 -4.02
C VAL A 288 12.73 15.33 -3.28
N GLN A 289 13.00 16.24 -2.35
CA GLN A 289 14.20 16.21 -1.51
C GLN A 289 14.28 15.00 -0.60
N HIS A 290 13.17 14.26 -0.41
CA HIS A 290 13.07 13.06 0.42
C HIS A 290 13.02 11.77 -0.41
N GLU A 291 13.01 11.86 -1.75
CA GLU A 291 12.97 10.71 -2.65
C GLU A 291 14.35 10.03 -2.83
N HIS A 292 15.41 10.65 -2.31
CA HIS A 292 16.76 10.11 -2.31
C HIS A 292 17.28 9.94 -0.88
N SER A 293 17.47 8.69 -0.45
CA SER A 293 17.93 8.39 0.90
C SER A 293 19.38 7.93 0.94
N THR A 294 20.29 8.86 1.23
CA THR A 294 21.72 8.56 1.41
C THR A 294 22.01 7.70 2.63
N LYS A 295 21.05 7.50 3.53
CA LYS A 295 21.18 6.67 4.75
C LYS A 295 20.54 5.29 4.57
N SER A 296 19.35 5.22 4.00
CA SER A 296 18.61 3.97 3.87
C SER A 296 19.17 3.08 2.77
N TRP A 297 19.60 3.64 1.63
CA TRP A 297 20.12 2.84 0.53
C TRP A 297 21.38 2.02 0.88
N PRO A 298 22.44 2.57 1.53
CA PRO A 298 23.58 1.76 1.95
C PRO A 298 23.19 0.65 2.94
N LYS A 299 22.22 0.90 3.83
CA LYS A 299 21.71 -0.08 4.77
C LYS A 299 20.98 -1.20 4.03
N LEU A 300 20.05 -0.88 3.12
CA LEU A 300 19.34 -1.84 2.28
C LEU A 300 20.32 -2.71 1.48
N ALA A 301 21.35 -2.11 0.87
CA ALA A 301 22.39 -2.86 0.17
C ALA A 301 23.15 -3.82 1.08
N THR A 302 23.48 -3.41 2.31
CA THR A 302 24.13 -4.29 3.29
C THR A 302 23.23 -5.47 3.64
N HIS A 303 21.93 -5.23 3.89
CA HIS A 303 20.98 -6.29 4.21
C HIS A 303 20.78 -7.23 3.02
N PHE A 304 20.70 -6.71 1.80
CA PHE A 304 20.60 -7.51 0.59
C PHE A 304 21.74 -8.52 0.46
N PHE A 305 23.00 -8.08 0.61
CA PHE A 305 24.15 -8.97 0.51
C PHE A 305 24.31 -9.90 1.74
N SER A 306 23.73 -9.54 2.88
CA SER A 306 23.62 -10.47 4.03
C SER A 306 22.60 -11.58 3.74
N THR A 307 21.49 -11.25 3.08
CA THR A 307 20.46 -12.21 2.67
C THR A 307 20.91 -13.07 1.50
N PHE A 308 21.58 -12.48 0.52
CA PHE A 308 22.04 -13.16 -0.70
C PHE A 308 23.56 -12.99 -0.91
N PRO A 309 24.41 -13.59 -0.06
CA PRO A 309 25.87 -13.47 -0.19
C PRO A 309 26.42 -14.01 -1.52
N GLN A 310 25.71 -14.96 -2.16
CA GLN A 310 26.04 -15.47 -3.49
C GLN A 310 25.87 -14.43 -4.61
N LEU A 311 25.26 -13.29 -4.34
CA LEU A 311 25.11 -12.17 -5.26
C LEU A 311 26.09 -11.03 -4.97
N GLU A 312 27.12 -11.27 -4.15
CA GLU A 312 28.13 -10.23 -3.84
C GLU A 312 28.73 -9.66 -5.13
N GLY A 313 28.85 -8.32 -5.19
CA GLY A 313 29.31 -7.60 -6.36
C GLY A 313 28.23 -7.22 -7.38
N LEU A 314 26.99 -7.66 -7.21
CA LEU A 314 25.85 -7.21 -8.02
C LEU A 314 25.60 -5.71 -7.76
N ARG A 315 25.33 -4.94 -8.81
CA ARG A 315 25.12 -3.49 -8.67
C ARG A 315 23.62 -3.16 -8.57
N PHE A 316 23.31 -2.11 -7.85
CA PHE A 316 21.99 -1.48 -7.89
C PHE A 316 21.98 -0.38 -8.96
N GLU A 317 21.12 -0.51 -9.98
CA GLU A 317 21.01 0.45 -11.06
C GLU A 317 19.96 1.54 -10.76
N TYR A 318 18.94 1.20 -9.96
CA TYR A 318 17.89 2.15 -9.61
C TYR A 318 17.68 2.18 -8.10
N GLY A 319 17.24 3.33 -7.62
CA GLY A 319 16.83 3.52 -6.24
C GLY A 319 15.95 4.74 -6.11
N TRP A 320 14.93 4.63 -5.28
CA TRP A 320 14.02 5.72 -4.94
C TRP A 320 13.47 5.57 -3.53
N SER A 321 12.82 6.62 -3.03
CA SER A 321 12.01 6.56 -1.83
C SER A 321 10.64 7.14 -2.11
N GLY A 322 9.59 6.50 -1.63
CA GLY A 322 8.21 6.90 -1.81
C GLY A 322 7.53 7.26 -0.51
N ALA A 323 6.66 8.28 -0.52
CA ALA A 323 5.86 8.66 0.63
C ALA A 323 4.61 7.77 0.74
N ILE A 324 4.45 7.10 1.87
CA ILE A 324 3.30 6.30 2.25
C ILE A 324 2.38 7.14 3.14
N ASP A 325 1.07 7.12 2.89
CA ASP A 325 0.05 7.81 3.70
C ASP A 325 -0.30 7.02 4.96
N THR A 326 0.57 7.06 5.95
CA THR A 326 0.43 6.27 7.16
C THR A 326 -0.60 6.88 8.13
N CYS A 327 -1.51 6.07 8.63
CA CYS A 327 -2.45 6.41 9.70
C CYS A 327 -2.26 5.48 10.92
N THR A 328 -2.83 5.83 12.06
CA THR A 328 -2.63 5.09 13.33
C THR A 328 -3.29 3.71 13.39
N ARG A 329 -4.12 3.35 12.43
CA ARG A 329 -4.73 2.02 12.32
C ARG A 329 -4.20 1.19 11.16
N PHE A 330 -3.21 1.72 10.41
CA PHE A 330 -2.53 1.08 9.30
C PHE A 330 -3.41 0.60 8.14
N SER A 331 -4.63 1.08 8.03
CA SER A 331 -5.57 0.72 6.95
C SER A 331 -6.41 1.90 6.51
N ALA A 332 -6.93 1.84 5.28
CA ALA A 332 -7.69 2.90 4.66
C ALA A 332 -8.90 3.34 5.51
N PHE A 333 -9.19 4.64 5.48
CA PHE A 333 -10.35 5.23 6.11
C PHE A 333 -11.04 6.24 5.19
N TRP A 334 -12.32 6.43 5.40
CA TRP A 334 -13.16 7.31 4.61
C TRP A 334 -13.81 8.37 5.47
N GLY A 335 -14.14 9.48 4.86
CA GLY A 335 -14.96 10.49 5.51
C GLY A 335 -15.53 11.48 4.50
N THR A 336 -16.39 12.35 5.00
CA THR A 336 -17.10 13.34 4.19
C THR A 336 -16.81 14.77 4.65
N ALA A 337 -17.01 15.75 3.78
CA ALA A 337 -16.87 17.16 4.04
C ALA A 337 -17.85 17.96 3.15
N MET A 338 -18.03 19.26 3.47
CA MET A 338 -18.83 20.17 2.67
C MET A 338 -20.25 19.60 2.41
N ASP A 339 -20.97 19.34 3.50
CA ASP A 339 -22.31 18.75 3.47
C ASP A 339 -22.42 17.51 2.58
N ASP A 340 -21.48 16.57 2.78
CA ASP A 340 -21.35 15.28 2.07
C ASP A 340 -21.15 15.38 0.54
N LYS A 341 -20.84 16.59 0.03
CA LYS A 341 -20.45 16.78 -1.38
C LYS A 341 -19.05 16.26 -1.67
N VAL A 342 -18.20 16.22 -0.68
CA VAL A 342 -16.82 15.75 -0.76
C VAL A 342 -16.67 14.46 0.03
N VAL A 343 -16.23 13.40 -0.62
CA VAL A 343 -15.73 12.16 0.01
C VAL A 343 -14.22 12.14 -0.09
N TYR A 344 -13.56 11.68 0.93
CA TYR A 344 -12.12 11.42 0.89
C TYR A 344 -11.79 10.01 1.36
N VAL A 345 -10.71 9.47 0.85
CA VAL A 345 -10.10 8.21 1.28
C VAL A 345 -8.60 8.37 1.39
N ALA A 346 -8.02 7.85 2.47
CA ALA A 346 -6.59 7.92 2.75
C ALA A 346 -6.17 6.84 3.77
N GLY A 347 -4.88 6.72 4.05
CA GLY A 347 -4.35 5.88 5.12
C GLY A 347 -4.11 4.43 4.74
N TYR A 348 -3.83 4.13 3.46
CA TYR A 348 -3.55 2.76 2.99
C TYR A 348 -2.29 2.14 3.60
N THR A 349 -1.40 2.96 4.10
CA THR A 349 -0.20 2.58 4.88
C THR A 349 0.66 1.49 4.20
N GLY A 350 0.94 1.63 2.89
CA GLY A 350 1.80 0.72 2.13
C GLY A 350 1.07 -0.34 1.31
N LEU A 351 -0.09 -0.82 1.71
CA LEU A 351 -0.88 -1.83 0.96
C LEU A 351 -1.88 -1.23 -0.05
N GLY A 352 -1.55 -0.07 -0.61
CA GLY A 352 -2.46 0.68 -1.46
C GLY A 352 -2.74 0.08 -2.84
N VAL A 353 -1.92 -0.82 -3.39
CA VAL A 353 -2.14 -1.31 -4.77
C VAL A 353 -3.43 -2.12 -4.85
N GLY A 354 -3.59 -3.15 -4.01
CA GLY A 354 -4.80 -3.95 -3.94
C GLY A 354 -5.98 -3.19 -3.32
N ALA A 355 -5.79 -2.61 -2.13
CA ALA A 355 -6.86 -1.97 -1.36
C ALA A 355 -7.43 -0.70 -2.02
N SER A 356 -6.71 -0.06 -2.96
CA SER A 356 -7.18 1.17 -3.62
C SER A 356 -8.42 0.98 -4.47
N ARG A 357 -8.60 -0.19 -5.11
CA ARG A 357 -9.83 -0.48 -5.86
C ARG A 357 -11.02 -0.59 -4.93
N PHE A 358 -10.90 -1.32 -3.82
CA PHE A 358 -11.93 -1.37 -2.78
C PHE A 358 -12.21 0.03 -2.21
N GLY A 359 -11.15 0.81 -1.97
CA GLY A 359 -11.25 2.20 -1.53
C GLY A 359 -12.04 3.09 -2.49
N ALA A 360 -11.81 2.92 -3.79
CA ALA A 360 -12.55 3.60 -4.85
C ALA A 360 -14.02 3.20 -4.88
N GLN A 361 -14.32 1.91 -4.81
CA GLN A 361 -15.70 1.39 -4.81
C GLN A 361 -16.50 1.94 -3.63
N VAL A 362 -15.96 1.90 -2.40
CA VAL A 362 -16.60 2.50 -1.22
C VAL A 362 -16.83 4.00 -1.41
N SER A 363 -15.85 4.70 -1.98
CA SER A 363 -15.96 6.15 -2.20
C SER A 363 -17.04 6.51 -3.20
N ILE A 364 -17.16 5.77 -4.29
CA ILE A 364 -18.22 5.95 -5.30
C ILE A 364 -19.59 5.57 -4.71
N ASP A 365 -19.69 4.51 -3.92
CA ASP A 365 -20.91 4.15 -3.22
C ASP A 365 -21.40 5.26 -2.28
N LYS A 366 -20.47 5.90 -1.55
CA LYS A 366 -20.80 7.04 -0.68
C LYS A 366 -21.24 8.27 -1.49
N LEU A 367 -20.57 8.59 -2.58
CA LEU A 367 -20.87 9.75 -3.42
C LEU A 367 -22.19 9.60 -4.17
N LEU A 368 -22.50 8.41 -4.64
CA LEU A 368 -23.72 8.11 -5.41
C LEU A 368 -24.87 7.56 -4.54
N ASP A 369 -24.70 7.55 -3.22
CA ASP A 369 -25.64 7.05 -2.22
C ASP A 369 -26.16 5.63 -2.49
N ARG A 370 -25.25 4.73 -2.89
CA ARG A 370 -25.54 3.31 -3.14
C ARG A 370 -25.56 2.53 -1.82
N ASP A 371 -26.61 1.78 -1.54
CA ASP A 371 -26.66 0.87 -0.38
C ASP A 371 -25.94 -0.44 -0.73
N THR A 372 -24.72 -0.58 -0.24
CA THR A 372 -23.88 -1.77 -0.44
C THR A 372 -23.36 -2.31 0.88
N ASP A 373 -23.08 -3.62 0.93
CA ASP A 373 -22.56 -4.27 2.14
C ASP A 373 -21.20 -3.69 2.58
N ARG A 374 -20.36 -3.29 1.62
CA ARG A 374 -19.06 -2.67 1.96
C ARG A 374 -19.19 -1.33 2.66
N ARG A 375 -20.26 -0.56 2.45
CA ARG A 375 -20.54 0.67 3.21
C ARG A 375 -20.91 0.41 4.68
N LYS A 376 -21.36 -0.80 5.02
CA LYS A 376 -21.83 -1.17 6.36
C LYS A 376 -20.70 -1.62 7.28
N LEU A 377 -19.53 -1.93 6.74
CA LEU A 377 -18.37 -2.38 7.50
C LEU A 377 -17.93 -1.33 8.53
N GLU A 378 -17.55 -1.78 9.71
CA GLU A 378 -17.06 -0.90 10.79
C GLU A 378 -15.82 -0.13 10.35
N MET A 379 -14.90 -0.78 9.62
CA MET A 379 -13.71 -0.17 9.06
C MET A 379 -14.04 1.06 8.19
N VAL A 380 -15.13 1.02 7.44
CA VAL A 380 -15.55 2.10 6.52
C VAL A 380 -16.20 3.28 7.26
N ASN A 381 -16.73 3.04 8.45
CA ASN A 381 -17.52 4.01 9.22
C ASN A 381 -16.79 4.56 10.44
N THR A 382 -15.54 4.15 10.68
CA THR A 382 -14.70 4.63 11.77
C THR A 382 -13.49 5.40 11.24
N LEU A 383 -12.98 6.34 12.03
CA LEU A 383 -11.78 7.11 11.73
C LEU A 383 -10.60 6.63 12.58
N PRO A 384 -9.35 6.76 12.09
CA PRO A 384 -8.18 6.50 12.91
C PRO A 384 -8.04 7.52 14.04
N ILE A 385 -7.34 7.14 15.10
CA ILE A 385 -6.98 8.05 16.18
C ILE A 385 -6.04 9.14 15.61
N PRO A 386 -6.32 10.44 15.85
CA PRO A 386 -5.49 11.50 15.34
C PRO A 386 -4.07 11.49 15.93
N PHE A 387 -3.08 11.77 15.09
CA PHE A 387 -1.73 12.06 15.57
C PHE A 387 -1.72 13.37 16.40
N PRO A 388 -0.92 13.42 17.48
CA PRO A 388 -0.76 14.65 18.25
C PRO A 388 -0.08 15.74 17.41
N PRO A 389 -0.20 17.03 17.81
CA PRO A 389 0.53 18.11 17.14
C PRO A 389 2.05 17.99 17.34
N GLU A 390 2.81 18.69 16.48
CA GLU A 390 4.26 18.83 16.71
C GLU A 390 4.54 19.65 17.98
N PRO A 391 5.61 19.33 18.71
CA PRO A 391 6.66 18.33 18.41
C PRO A 391 6.34 16.90 18.88
N PHE A 392 5.22 16.69 19.56
CA PHE A 392 4.88 15.38 20.15
C PHE A 392 4.70 14.29 19.10
N LYS A 393 4.17 14.63 17.92
CA LYS A 393 4.06 13.73 16.79
C LYS A 393 5.42 13.15 16.38
N SER A 394 6.40 14.03 16.10
CA SER A 394 7.76 13.62 15.74
C SER A 394 8.43 12.79 16.83
N ALA A 395 8.28 13.20 18.08
CA ALA A 395 8.84 12.47 19.22
C ALA A 395 8.22 11.07 19.34
N GLY A 396 6.89 10.98 19.25
CA GLY A 396 6.17 9.71 19.31
C GLY A 396 6.55 8.74 18.20
N ILE A 397 6.53 9.21 16.94
CA ILE A 397 6.90 8.38 15.77
C ILE A 397 8.35 7.88 15.87
N ASN A 398 9.31 8.75 16.18
CA ASN A 398 10.70 8.35 16.29
C ASN A 398 10.94 7.40 17.47
N PHE A 399 10.24 7.59 18.60
CA PHE A 399 10.34 6.70 19.74
C PHE A 399 9.70 5.34 19.46
N THR A 400 8.59 5.31 18.72
CA THR A 400 7.97 4.04 18.26
C THR A 400 8.91 3.28 17.35
N ARG A 401 9.48 3.94 16.34
CA ARG A 401 10.44 3.33 15.42
C ARG A 401 11.68 2.78 16.13
N TRP A 402 12.25 3.53 17.08
CA TRP A 402 13.35 3.05 17.91
C TRP A 402 12.94 1.84 18.77
N SER A 403 11.72 1.85 19.30
CA SER A 403 11.20 0.75 20.11
C SER A 403 10.97 -0.53 19.30
N LEU A 404 10.53 -0.41 18.04
CA LEU A 404 10.38 -1.53 17.10
C LEU A 404 11.76 -2.12 16.74
N ASP A 405 12.75 -1.29 16.34
CA ASP A 405 14.13 -1.74 16.09
C ASP A 405 14.74 -2.45 17.31
N LYS A 406 14.44 -1.96 18.52
CA LYS A 406 14.88 -2.62 19.75
C LYS A 406 14.18 -3.95 20.00
N ALA A 407 12.88 -4.06 19.65
CA ALA A 407 12.15 -5.31 19.80
C ALA A 407 12.71 -6.39 18.87
N ASP A 408 12.97 -6.06 17.59
CA ASP A 408 13.59 -6.97 16.63
C ASP A 408 14.92 -7.53 17.16
N ARG A 409 15.78 -6.68 17.70
CA ARG A 409 17.07 -7.10 18.31
C ARG A 409 16.91 -7.86 19.62
N ASN A 410 15.73 -7.93 20.20
CA ASN A 410 15.47 -8.57 21.50
C ASN A 410 14.38 -9.65 21.38
N GLN A 411 14.43 -10.46 20.33
CA GLN A 411 13.52 -11.59 20.11
C GLN A 411 12.06 -11.18 20.14
N GLY A 412 11.68 -10.12 19.44
CA GLY A 412 10.30 -9.63 19.35
C GLY A 412 9.75 -8.97 20.63
N LYS A 413 10.50 -8.91 21.74
CA LYS A 413 10.00 -8.44 23.04
C LYS A 413 9.65 -6.96 23.04
N ARG A 414 8.34 -6.69 23.05
CA ARG A 414 7.76 -5.34 23.04
C ARG A 414 7.94 -4.65 24.41
N ASN A 415 8.42 -3.42 24.42
CA ASN A 415 8.55 -2.61 25.64
C ASN A 415 7.20 -2.04 26.10
N ILE A 416 7.18 -1.32 27.23
CA ILE A 416 5.95 -0.74 27.79
C ILE A 416 5.26 0.22 26.80
N TRP A 417 6.03 0.97 26.01
CA TRP A 417 5.50 1.91 25.02
C TRP A 417 4.72 1.18 23.93
N LEU A 418 5.32 0.18 23.28
CA LEU A 418 4.67 -0.61 22.23
C LEU A 418 3.43 -1.30 22.77
N ARG A 419 3.51 -1.95 23.95
CA ARG A 419 2.34 -2.57 24.59
C ARG A 419 1.23 -1.57 24.95
N THR A 420 1.58 -0.31 25.18
CA THR A 420 0.59 0.75 25.39
C THR A 420 -0.10 1.11 24.09
N LEU A 421 0.67 1.27 22.99
CA LEU A 421 0.10 1.51 21.67
C LEU A 421 -0.82 0.37 21.23
N ASP A 422 -0.43 -0.88 21.48
CA ASP A 422 -1.24 -2.08 21.18
C ASP A 422 -2.62 -2.00 21.87
N ARG A 423 -2.64 -1.65 23.18
CA ARG A 423 -3.90 -1.49 23.95
C ARG A 423 -4.83 -0.41 23.40
N PHE A 424 -4.30 0.59 22.73
CA PHE A 424 -5.08 1.66 22.10
C PHE A 424 -5.40 1.39 20.62
N GLY A 425 -5.09 0.20 20.12
CA GLY A 425 -5.29 -0.13 18.71
C GLY A 425 -4.41 0.70 17.77
N MET A 426 -3.24 1.14 18.24
CA MET A 426 -2.22 1.85 17.46
C MET A 426 -0.94 1.01 17.32
N GLY A 427 -0.99 -0.26 17.70
CA GLY A 427 0.11 -1.20 17.53
C GLY A 427 0.36 -1.48 16.06
N PHE A 428 1.61 -1.70 15.72
CA PHE A 428 2.03 -2.20 14.42
C PHE A 428 2.29 -3.70 14.57
N ASP A 429 1.53 -4.51 13.88
CA ASP A 429 1.76 -5.93 13.62
C ASP A 429 1.83 -6.08 12.11
N SER A 430 2.97 -6.45 11.62
CA SER A 430 3.23 -6.76 10.20
C SER A 430 3.01 -8.23 9.93
#